data_e619fdf1c52d90cd64e8010b8556591a
#
_entry.id   e619fdf1c52d90cd64e8010b8556591a
#
_cell.length_a   1.000
_cell.length_b   1.000
_cell.length_c   1.000
_cell.angle_alpha   90.00
_cell.angle_beta   90.00
_cell.angle_gamma   90.00
#
_symmetry.space_group_name_H-M   'P 1'
#
loop_
_entity.id
_entity.type
_entity.pdbx_description
1 polymer ?
#
loop_
_entity_poly.entity_id
_entity_poly.type
_entity_poly.pdbx_seq_one_letter_code
_entity_poly.pdbx_strand_id
1 'polypeptide(L)'
;MPDMKYTKTIALITTLLCFLQGQGLALAQDNPNQYNYLYLTIRNGLCDNSIRTIHKDHNSFMWFGTSNGLDRYDGYELKHYSTAPRQPYQFIESNYINDIDEDDNNYLWVASEAGIMSIDLLHENLNFYKEYSGKNNNVLYSPVQALLVDDFNNLWVGKSDGLAYIILNEERQIKDIRILKKDVDIKTIVKHGSDIWAGGDKCLLHFTPSGKQDYSNIPVVTNLDTSQLIFNRLFSYGDYLWIGTQSGLYCYNTQNQFCILYQHNPNNPHSISSNFITDIDKNSSGDIIIGTRNGVNIYQRNDQFVTFSRGIQARSLNDNIVNRIFVDKNDNIWVGTDFGGINIMAPQRITFNYSLQGYEKGVPNIISTVLEDKEGNILAGIVDGGLAIKRKGADSFSLFKHNPGDPHSLAHNNISDIIQDLHGNYWISTIGGGLDKLDKNNLSHPVFEHYNSLNSSLTSDDIHDIALDSARNALWICSGSHINTLDFSTGAINRLKFYTQSKEPVHNMNTIFIDSQSRLWIGGNGVYVIDLENSRNTYECIYYQHKLDDPESKINEKITCIFETKKGEIYLGSLGNGIYLLEDNGNNEKYTFKNYA
;
A
#
# COMPACT_ATOMS: atom_id res chain seq x y z
N MET A 1 -21.24 -62.87 30.82
CA MET A 1 -20.68 -62.34 29.57
C MET A 1 -21.58 -61.28 29.00
N PRO A 2 -21.50 -60.03 29.45
CA PRO A 2 -21.99 -58.89 28.68
C PRO A 2 -21.03 -57.74 28.50
N ASP A 3 -19.70 -57.92 28.66
CA ASP A 3 -18.77 -56.75 28.68
C ASP A 3 -17.90 -56.54 27.42
N MET A 4 -18.10 -57.36 26.39
CA MET A 4 -17.24 -57.31 25.19
C MET A 4 -17.80 -56.46 24.05
N LYS A 5 -19.06 -55.98 24.13
CA LYS A 5 -19.66 -55.10 23.08
C LYS A 5 -19.43 -53.61 23.37
N TYR A 6 -19.32 -53.20 24.63
CA TYR A 6 -19.13 -51.78 25.01
C TYR A 6 -17.68 -51.30 24.79
N THR A 7 -16.70 -52.18 25.02
CA THR A 7 -15.27 -51.86 24.80
C THR A 7 -14.91 -51.65 23.30
N LYS A 8 -15.57 -52.35 22.37
CA LYS A 8 -15.36 -52.11 20.93
C LYS A 8 -16.01 -50.85 20.42
N THR A 9 -17.14 -50.44 21.00
CA THR A 9 -17.84 -49.19 20.63
C THR A 9 -17.11 -47.95 21.18
N ILE A 10 -16.55 -48.03 22.39
CA ILE A 10 -15.75 -46.92 22.95
C ILE A 10 -14.42 -46.79 22.21
N ALA A 11 -13.76 -47.90 21.82
CA ALA A 11 -12.53 -47.86 21.03
C ALA A 11 -12.78 -47.32 19.60
N LEU A 12 -13.95 -47.57 19.01
CA LEU A 12 -14.30 -47.03 17.69
C LEU A 12 -14.66 -45.52 17.77
N ILE A 13 -15.30 -45.08 18.85
CA ILE A 13 -15.63 -43.65 19.08
C ILE A 13 -14.38 -42.83 19.41
N THR A 14 -13.44 -43.40 20.21
CA THR A 14 -12.15 -42.72 20.47
C THR A 14 -11.27 -42.69 19.23
N THR A 15 -11.25 -43.74 18.38
CA THR A 15 -10.52 -43.71 17.11
C THR A 15 -11.17 -42.75 16.10
N LEU A 16 -12.51 -42.64 16.07
CA LEU A 16 -13.22 -41.67 15.23
C LEU A 16 -13.05 -40.24 15.72
N LEU A 17 -13.02 -40.01 17.05
CA LEU A 17 -12.72 -38.70 17.64
C LEU A 17 -11.25 -38.30 17.42
N CYS A 18 -10.30 -39.22 17.46
CA CYS A 18 -8.92 -38.95 17.07
C CYS A 18 -8.78 -38.69 15.55
N PHE A 19 -9.60 -39.31 14.69
CA PHE A 19 -9.65 -39.03 13.27
C PHE A 19 -10.34 -37.69 12.97
N LEU A 20 -11.35 -37.29 13.72
CA LEU A 20 -12.02 -35.98 13.59
C LEU A 20 -11.19 -34.83 14.23
N GLN A 21 -10.40 -35.10 15.24
CA GLN A 21 -9.41 -34.14 15.75
C GLN A 21 -8.14 -34.07 14.88
N GLY A 22 -7.83 -35.11 14.12
CA GLY A 22 -6.74 -35.14 13.14
C GLY A 22 -7.07 -34.43 11.81
N GLN A 23 -8.33 -34.12 11.51
CA GLN A 23 -8.70 -33.34 10.33
C GLN A 23 -8.99 -31.87 10.64
N GLY A 24 -8.93 -31.46 11.89
CA GLY A 24 -9.10 -30.06 12.33
C GLY A 24 -7.80 -29.27 12.47
N LEU A 25 -6.66 -29.90 12.27
CA LEU A 25 -5.34 -29.31 12.16
C LEU A 25 -4.69 -29.77 10.85
N ALA A 26 -5.31 -29.45 9.72
CA ALA A 26 -4.51 -29.14 8.57
C ALA A 26 -3.73 -27.89 8.98
N LEU A 27 -2.55 -28.10 9.56
CA LEU A 27 -1.46 -27.15 9.59
C LEU A 27 -1.47 -26.51 8.21
N ALA A 28 -1.56 -25.18 8.17
CA ALA A 28 -1.36 -24.44 6.95
C ALA A 28 -0.07 -25.02 6.35
N GLN A 29 -0.20 -25.87 5.34
CA GLN A 29 0.94 -26.26 4.52
C GLN A 29 1.49 -24.94 4.03
N ASP A 30 2.78 -24.71 4.25
CA ASP A 30 3.54 -23.58 3.73
C ASP A 30 3.18 -23.40 2.27
N ASN A 31 2.24 -22.50 2.02
CA ASN A 31 1.77 -22.27 0.68
C ASN A 31 2.72 -21.19 0.11
N PRO A 32 3.65 -21.53 -0.79
CA PRO A 32 4.54 -20.57 -1.43
C PRO A 32 3.77 -19.47 -2.18
N ASN A 33 2.46 -19.61 -2.32
CA ASN A 33 1.55 -18.65 -2.91
C ASN A 33 1.03 -17.57 -1.91
N GLN A 34 1.54 -17.51 -0.68
CA GLN A 34 1.07 -16.57 0.34
C GLN A 34 1.47 -15.10 0.05
N TYR A 35 2.48 -14.89 -0.79
CA TYR A 35 2.99 -13.57 -1.16
C TYR A 35 3.09 -13.40 -2.68
N ASN A 36 2.80 -12.18 -3.14
CA ASN A 36 3.20 -11.71 -4.45
C ASN A 36 4.58 -11.06 -4.34
N TYR A 37 5.45 -11.27 -5.33
CA TYR A 37 6.80 -10.73 -5.34
C TYR A 37 6.93 -9.65 -6.40
N LEU A 38 7.44 -8.50 -6.00
CA LEU A 38 7.90 -7.42 -6.86
C LEU A 38 9.38 -7.18 -6.60
N TYR A 39 10.10 -6.68 -7.59
CA TYR A 39 11.55 -6.50 -7.49
C TYR A 39 11.95 -5.10 -7.95
N LEU A 40 12.80 -4.42 -7.15
CA LEU A 40 13.50 -3.22 -7.57
C LEU A 40 15.00 -3.53 -7.63
N THR A 41 15.59 -3.31 -8.78
CA THR A 41 16.99 -3.60 -9.06
C THR A 41 17.63 -2.42 -9.81
N ILE A 42 18.93 -2.51 -10.11
CA ILE A 42 19.61 -1.54 -10.99
C ILE A 42 18.90 -1.40 -12.36
N ARG A 43 18.17 -2.44 -12.83
CA ARG A 43 17.38 -2.37 -14.07
C ARG A 43 16.14 -1.49 -13.94
N ASN A 44 15.66 -1.33 -12.72
CA ASN A 44 14.54 -0.46 -12.37
C ASN A 44 15.01 0.91 -11.90
N GLY A 45 16.32 1.13 -11.87
CA GLY A 45 16.92 2.42 -11.54
C GLY A 45 17.58 2.52 -10.17
N LEU A 46 17.69 1.46 -9.34
CA LEU A 46 18.46 1.52 -8.08
C LEU A 46 19.93 1.87 -8.36
N CYS A 47 20.56 2.61 -7.45
CA CYS A 47 21.99 2.92 -7.49
C CYS A 47 22.86 1.65 -7.41
N ASP A 48 22.42 0.67 -6.61
CA ASP A 48 23.10 -0.62 -6.45
C ASP A 48 22.12 -1.72 -6.02
N ASN A 49 22.43 -2.98 -6.33
CA ASN A 49 21.67 -4.13 -5.85
C ASN A 49 22.04 -4.57 -4.42
N SER A 50 23.17 -4.10 -3.88
CA SER A 50 23.57 -4.38 -2.50
C SER A 50 22.92 -3.39 -1.55
N ILE A 51 21.82 -3.80 -0.97
CA ILE A 51 21.03 -2.98 -0.05
C ILE A 51 21.55 -3.17 1.38
N ARG A 52 21.82 -2.07 2.06
CA ARG A 52 22.39 -2.05 3.40
C ARG A 52 21.41 -1.60 4.46
N THR A 53 20.52 -0.67 4.11
CA THR A 53 19.46 -0.20 5.01
C THR A 53 18.21 0.17 4.25
N ILE A 54 17.05 0.05 4.90
CA ILE A 54 15.74 0.43 4.38
C ILE A 54 15.06 1.26 5.47
N HIS A 55 14.56 2.42 5.11
CA HIS A 55 13.80 3.29 5.99
C HIS A 55 12.58 3.86 5.26
N LYS A 56 11.50 4.08 5.98
CA LYS A 56 10.31 4.77 5.47
C LYS A 56 10.12 6.04 6.25
N ASP A 57 10.17 7.19 5.58
CA ASP A 57 9.97 8.48 6.22
C ASP A 57 8.48 8.75 6.52
N HIS A 58 8.22 9.77 7.32
CA HIS A 58 6.84 10.16 7.70
C HIS A 58 6.01 10.64 6.50
N ASN A 59 6.64 11.11 5.41
CA ASN A 59 5.97 11.44 4.14
C ASN A 59 5.63 10.19 3.31
N SER A 60 5.99 9.00 3.82
CA SER A 60 5.77 7.69 3.19
C SER A 60 6.70 7.36 2.02
N PHE A 61 7.76 8.12 1.77
CA PHE A 61 8.80 7.71 0.85
C PHE A 61 9.66 6.60 1.44
N MET A 62 10.08 5.67 0.58
CA MET A 62 11.02 4.62 0.96
C MET A 62 12.44 5.06 0.64
N TRP A 63 13.34 4.91 1.60
CA TRP A 63 14.76 5.22 1.45
C TRP A 63 15.58 3.95 1.48
N PHE A 64 16.46 3.79 0.51
CA PHE A 64 17.34 2.64 0.37
C PHE A 64 18.79 3.08 0.42
N GLY A 65 19.46 2.79 1.53
CA GLY A 65 20.91 2.93 1.60
C GLY A 65 21.56 1.73 0.94
N THR A 66 22.45 1.99 -0.02
CA THR A 66 23.13 0.96 -0.80
C THR A 66 24.65 1.01 -0.61
N SER A 67 25.35 0.07 -1.21
CA SER A 67 26.82 0.11 -1.26
C SER A 67 27.36 1.16 -2.24
N ASN A 68 26.48 1.78 -3.07
CA ASN A 68 26.88 2.76 -4.08
C ASN A 68 25.89 3.94 -4.21
N GLY A 69 25.36 4.44 -3.12
CA GLY A 69 24.49 5.61 -3.06
C GLY A 69 23.28 5.42 -2.16
N LEU A 70 22.47 6.47 -2.10
CA LEU A 70 21.20 6.53 -1.39
C LEU A 70 20.10 6.78 -2.41
N ASP A 71 19.04 5.98 -2.36
CA ASP A 71 17.85 6.10 -3.22
C ASP A 71 16.63 6.48 -2.39
N ARG A 72 15.82 7.42 -2.90
CA ARG A 72 14.47 7.70 -2.41
C ARG A 72 13.45 7.23 -3.44
N TYR A 73 12.49 6.43 -3.02
CA TYR A 73 11.44 5.85 -3.85
C TYR A 73 10.07 6.35 -3.43
N ASP A 74 9.30 6.90 -4.36
CA ASP A 74 7.95 7.44 -4.14
C ASP A 74 6.82 6.46 -4.49
N GLY A 75 7.17 5.27 -4.97
CA GLY A 75 6.24 4.27 -5.49
C GLY A 75 6.31 4.12 -7.01
N TYR A 76 6.88 5.08 -7.72
CA TYR A 76 7.03 5.10 -9.19
C TYR A 76 8.46 5.36 -9.63
N GLU A 77 9.10 6.38 -9.08
CA GLU A 77 10.43 6.85 -9.49
C GLU A 77 11.43 6.77 -8.35
N LEU A 78 12.71 6.66 -8.72
CA LEU A 78 13.84 6.66 -7.81
C LEU A 78 14.60 7.98 -7.96
N LYS A 79 14.75 8.72 -6.87
CA LYS A 79 15.64 9.89 -6.77
C LYS A 79 16.97 9.47 -6.15
N HIS A 80 18.08 9.81 -6.80
CA HIS A 80 19.41 9.33 -6.43
C HIS A 80 20.28 10.38 -5.76
N TYR A 81 21.05 9.94 -4.78
CA TYR A 81 22.04 10.72 -4.05
C TYR A 81 23.38 9.97 -4.12
N SER A 82 24.39 10.56 -4.73
CA SER A 82 25.70 9.91 -4.91
C SER A 82 26.87 10.88 -4.89
N THR A 83 28.11 10.37 -4.77
CA THR A 83 29.34 11.15 -4.83
C THR A 83 29.70 11.59 -6.24
N ALA A 84 29.10 11.03 -7.27
CA ALA A 84 29.32 11.39 -8.66
C ALA A 84 28.16 12.24 -9.17
N PRO A 85 28.29 13.57 -9.28
CA PRO A 85 27.22 14.44 -9.73
C PRO A 85 27.03 14.32 -11.25
N ARG A 86 26.28 13.31 -11.67
CA ARG A 86 25.66 13.31 -13.00
C ARG A 86 24.24 13.76 -12.79
N GLN A 87 23.85 14.92 -13.31
CA GLN A 87 22.45 15.34 -13.23
C GLN A 87 21.53 14.19 -13.69
N PRO A 88 20.49 13.85 -12.92
CA PRO A 88 19.84 14.64 -11.85
C PRO A 88 20.22 14.26 -10.39
N TYR A 89 21.42 13.77 -10.11
CA TYR A 89 21.81 13.28 -8.79
C TYR A 89 22.18 14.41 -7.83
N GLN A 90 21.79 14.27 -6.57
CA GLN A 90 22.26 15.15 -5.49
C GLN A 90 23.59 14.62 -4.92
N PHE A 91 24.51 15.52 -4.58
CA PHE A 91 25.84 15.18 -4.08
C PHE A 91 25.78 14.75 -2.62
N ILE A 92 26.39 13.59 -2.32
CA ILE A 92 26.69 13.11 -0.97
C ILE A 92 28.19 12.78 -0.86
N GLU A 93 28.72 12.67 0.35
CA GLU A 93 30.14 12.50 0.58
C GLU A 93 30.64 11.06 0.56
N SER A 94 29.75 10.11 0.77
CA SER A 94 30.03 8.68 0.67
C SER A 94 28.89 7.96 0.00
N ASN A 95 29.21 7.08 -0.92
CA ASN A 95 28.21 6.19 -1.53
C ASN A 95 27.85 5.00 -0.64
N TYR A 96 28.64 4.71 0.40
CA TYR A 96 28.45 3.55 1.25
C TYR A 96 27.58 3.94 2.45
N ILE A 97 26.29 3.65 2.38
CA ILE A 97 25.29 4.02 3.38
C ILE A 97 25.04 2.84 4.32
N ASN A 98 25.21 3.04 5.61
CA ASN A 98 25.13 1.98 6.61
C ASN A 98 23.81 1.92 7.33
N ASP A 99 23.25 3.08 7.74
CA ASP A 99 22.01 3.14 8.49
C ASP A 99 21.28 4.48 8.28
N ILE A 100 19.99 4.51 8.52
CA ILE A 100 19.12 5.68 8.35
C ILE A 100 18.11 5.70 9.50
N ASP A 101 17.89 6.88 10.07
CA ASP A 101 16.81 7.14 11.02
C ASP A 101 16.26 8.56 10.83
N GLU A 102 15.10 8.87 11.43
CA GLU A 102 14.40 10.13 11.24
C GLU A 102 14.06 10.77 12.58
N ASP A 103 14.11 12.12 12.65
CA ASP A 103 13.70 12.87 13.83
C ASP A 103 12.30 13.50 13.66
N ASP A 104 11.69 13.91 14.78
CA ASP A 104 10.35 14.51 14.80
C ASP A 104 10.29 15.91 14.13
N ASN A 105 11.42 16.43 13.62
CA ASN A 105 11.51 17.74 12.97
C ASN A 105 11.75 17.66 11.48
N ASN A 106 11.42 16.53 10.86
CA ASN A 106 11.55 16.27 9.42
C ASN A 106 13.00 16.25 8.92
N TYR A 107 13.95 15.76 9.74
CA TYR A 107 15.32 15.50 9.30
C TYR A 107 15.56 14.00 9.23
N LEU A 108 15.93 13.55 8.05
CA LEU A 108 16.44 12.20 7.83
C LEU A 108 17.93 12.18 8.14
N TRP A 109 18.33 11.36 9.10
CA TRP A 109 19.72 11.18 9.51
C TRP A 109 20.32 9.97 8.82
N VAL A 110 21.49 10.13 8.23
CA VAL A 110 22.13 9.11 7.41
C VAL A 110 23.54 8.84 7.92
N ALA A 111 23.79 7.59 8.28
CA ALA A 111 25.08 7.05 8.67
C ALA A 111 25.82 6.48 7.46
N SER A 112 27.07 6.87 7.27
CA SER A 112 27.89 6.45 6.13
C SER A 112 29.35 6.20 6.52
N GLU A 113 30.15 5.71 5.57
CA GLU A 113 31.61 5.60 5.74
C GLU A 113 32.32 6.96 5.88
N ALA A 114 31.68 8.06 5.45
CA ALA A 114 32.21 9.41 5.62
C ALA A 114 31.74 10.09 6.92
N GLY A 115 30.93 9.44 7.73
CA GLY A 115 30.36 10.00 8.95
C GLY A 115 28.84 10.18 8.86
N ILE A 116 28.34 11.30 9.39
CA ILE A 116 26.91 11.60 9.53
C ILE A 116 26.53 12.75 8.60
N MET A 117 25.40 12.61 7.93
CA MET A 117 24.71 13.72 7.24
C MET A 117 23.24 13.73 7.62
N SER A 118 22.56 14.86 7.39
CA SER A 118 21.10 14.93 7.44
C SER A 118 20.51 15.50 6.15
N ILE A 119 19.27 15.12 5.88
CA ILE A 119 18.47 15.65 4.79
C ILE A 119 17.24 16.31 5.41
N ASP A 120 17.05 17.60 5.16
CA ASP A 120 15.81 18.30 5.49
C ASP A 120 14.73 17.83 4.51
N LEU A 121 13.75 17.10 5.01
CA LEU A 121 12.68 16.50 4.18
C LEU A 121 11.68 17.53 3.65
N LEU A 122 11.64 18.74 4.18
CA LEU A 122 10.77 19.82 3.70
C LEU A 122 11.41 20.62 2.57
N HIS A 123 12.72 20.91 2.68
CA HIS A 123 13.43 21.78 1.74
C HIS A 123 14.44 21.00 0.87
N GLU A 124 14.62 19.70 1.13
CA GLU A 124 15.58 18.81 0.46
C GLU A 124 17.04 19.28 0.58
N ASN A 125 17.38 20.05 1.62
CA ASN A 125 18.74 20.50 1.88
C ASN A 125 19.55 19.41 2.58
N LEU A 126 20.78 19.20 2.14
CA LEU A 126 21.73 18.28 2.76
C LEU A 126 22.68 19.04 3.68
N ASN A 127 22.86 18.53 4.90
CA ASN A 127 23.79 19.05 5.88
C ASN A 127 24.84 17.97 6.20
N PHE A 128 26.13 18.38 6.18
CA PHE A 128 27.27 17.52 6.50
C PHE A 128 27.90 17.98 7.79
N TYR A 129 28.05 17.05 8.76
CA TYR A 129 28.53 17.36 10.11
C TYR A 129 30.01 17.06 10.20
N LYS A 130 30.85 18.05 9.83
CA LYS A 130 32.34 17.94 9.83
C LYS A 130 33.02 18.79 10.87
N GLU A 131 32.39 19.86 11.31
CA GLU A 131 33.02 20.83 12.19
C GLU A 131 32.31 20.90 13.52
N TYR A 132 33.02 20.61 14.59
CA TYR A 132 32.61 20.81 15.95
C TYR A 132 33.81 21.34 16.75
N SER A 133 33.70 22.53 17.33
CA SER A 133 34.78 23.19 18.09
C SER A 133 35.02 22.59 19.48
N GLY A 134 34.15 21.68 19.91
CA GLY A 134 34.25 21.00 21.20
C GLY A 134 35.19 19.81 21.22
N LYS A 135 35.16 19.06 22.33
CA LYS A 135 35.91 17.79 22.46
C LYS A 135 35.21 16.69 21.66
N ASN A 136 35.97 15.64 21.28
CA ASN A 136 35.50 14.43 20.62
C ASN A 136 34.98 14.62 19.17
N ASN A 137 35.37 15.67 18.46
CA ASN A 137 34.97 15.91 17.07
C ASN A 137 35.40 14.80 16.09
N ASN A 138 36.40 13.96 16.46
CA ASN A 138 36.80 12.78 15.67
C ASN A 138 35.66 11.78 15.42
N VAL A 139 34.58 11.80 16.23
CA VAL A 139 33.37 11.01 16.00
C VAL A 139 32.73 11.32 14.64
N LEU A 140 32.88 12.55 14.16
CA LEU A 140 32.24 13.04 12.94
C LEU A 140 32.93 12.59 11.64
N TYR A 141 34.22 12.17 11.71
CA TYR A 141 35.06 11.89 10.55
C TYR A 141 35.31 10.40 10.29
N SER A 142 34.70 9.54 11.03
CA SER A 142 34.92 8.09 10.91
C SER A 142 33.65 7.36 10.55
N PRO A 143 33.74 6.16 9.97
CA PRO A 143 32.61 5.36 9.61
C PRO A 143 31.61 5.18 10.74
N VAL A 144 30.33 5.43 10.46
CA VAL A 144 29.20 5.18 11.35
C VAL A 144 28.48 3.94 10.87
N GLN A 145 28.29 2.96 11.75
CA GLN A 145 27.70 1.66 11.43
C GLN A 145 26.23 1.57 11.85
N ALA A 146 25.87 2.23 12.96
CA ALA A 146 24.50 2.24 13.47
C ALA A 146 24.11 3.64 13.95
N LEU A 147 22.87 4.00 13.73
CA LEU A 147 22.29 5.27 14.10
C LEU A 147 20.94 5.05 14.77
N LEU A 148 20.65 5.83 15.84
CA LEU A 148 19.33 5.90 16.45
C LEU A 148 19.06 7.34 16.89
N VAL A 149 17.88 7.85 16.55
CA VAL A 149 17.36 9.11 17.07
C VAL A 149 16.54 8.83 18.33
N ASP A 150 16.85 9.51 19.44
CA ASP A 150 16.11 9.33 20.70
C ASP A 150 14.91 10.30 20.83
N ASP A 151 14.11 10.14 21.88
CA ASP A 151 12.94 10.98 22.17
C ASP A 151 13.25 12.47 22.40
N PHE A 152 14.52 12.82 22.50
CA PHE A 152 14.97 14.21 22.60
C PHE A 152 15.49 14.73 21.27
N ASN A 153 15.33 13.93 20.20
CA ASN A 153 15.86 14.20 18.87
C ASN A 153 17.40 14.37 18.87
N ASN A 154 18.10 13.61 19.69
CA ASN A 154 19.55 13.48 19.72
C ASN A 154 19.97 12.15 19.12
N LEU A 155 21.27 12.04 18.76
CA LEU A 155 21.78 10.90 18.01
C LEU A 155 22.61 9.96 18.89
N TRP A 156 22.27 8.69 18.86
CA TRP A 156 23.10 7.59 19.30
C TRP A 156 23.86 7.05 18.10
N VAL A 157 25.18 6.98 18.19
CA VAL A 157 26.05 6.71 17.06
C VAL A 157 26.97 5.55 17.39
N GLY A 158 26.76 4.43 16.71
CA GLY A 158 27.55 3.21 16.82
C GLY A 158 28.65 3.19 15.76
N LYS A 159 29.88 2.90 16.19
CA LYS A 159 31.10 2.89 15.38
C LYS A 159 31.95 1.67 15.69
N SER A 160 32.97 1.42 14.86
CA SER A 160 33.93 0.32 15.09
C SER A 160 34.83 0.55 16.32
N ASP A 161 34.95 1.78 16.80
CA ASP A 161 35.78 2.16 17.95
C ASP A 161 34.98 2.62 19.18
N GLY A 162 33.65 2.54 19.14
CA GLY A 162 32.85 2.87 20.30
C GLY A 162 31.41 3.29 20.04
N LEU A 163 30.78 3.77 21.11
CA LEU A 163 29.44 4.33 21.15
C LEU A 163 29.51 5.80 21.58
N ALA A 164 28.92 6.68 20.80
CA ALA A 164 28.82 8.09 21.11
C ALA A 164 27.36 8.55 21.19
N TYR A 165 27.13 9.61 21.96
CA TYR A 165 25.87 10.33 22.06
C TYR A 165 26.09 11.78 21.66
N ILE A 166 25.38 12.24 20.62
CA ILE A 166 25.47 13.58 20.07
C ILE A 166 24.22 14.36 20.43
N ILE A 167 24.40 15.44 21.16
CA ILE A 167 23.33 16.34 21.56
C ILE A 167 23.25 17.46 20.54
N LEU A 168 22.04 17.67 20.01
CA LEU A 168 21.73 18.69 19.01
C LEU A 168 21.03 19.90 19.65
N ASN A 169 21.16 21.07 19.02
CA ASN A 169 20.36 22.27 19.32
C ASN A 169 19.07 22.27 18.46
N GLU A 170 18.26 23.34 18.59
CA GLU A 170 17.01 23.50 17.85
C GLU A 170 17.25 23.65 16.33
N GLU A 171 18.39 24.21 15.91
CA GLU A 171 18.79 24.33 14.50
C GLU A 171 19.50 23.07 13.96
N ARG A 172 19.45 21.94 14.69
CA ARG A 172 20.09 20.68 14.33
C ARG A 172 21.62 20.74 14.23
N GLN A 173 22.26 21.71 14.85
CA GLN A 173 23.70 21.79 14.98
C GLN A 173 24.17 21.04 16.22
N ILE A 174 25.41 20.54 16.20
CA ILE A 174 25.98 19.79 17.31
C ILE A 174 26.28 20.72 18.47
N LYS A 175 25.63 20.47 19.61
CA LYS A 175 25.84 21.17 20.88
C LYS A 175 26.90 20.48 21.75
N ASP A 176 26.88 19.14 21.81
CA ASP A 176 27.81 18.35 22.61
C ASP A 176 28.00 16.94 22.04
N ILE A 177 29.18 16.34 22.25
CA ILE A 177 29.48 14.94 21.88
C ILE A 177 30.03 14.22 23.10
N ARG A 178 29.33 13.17 23.54
CA ARG A 178 29.70 12.34 24.67
C ARG A 178 30.09 10.94 24.21
N ILE A 179 31.28 10.48 24.57
CA ILE A 179 31.70 9.10 24.34
C ILE A 179 31.18 8.25 25.49
N LEU A 180 30.23 7.37 25.21
CA LEU A 180 29.61 6.50 26.20
C LEU A 180 30.41 5.20 26.43
N LYS A 181 31.03 4.68 25.37
CA LYS A 181 31.87 3.48 25.42
C LYS A 181 32.98 3.61 24.38
N LYS A 182 34.20 3.15 24.70
CA LYS A 182 35.37 3.08 23.80
C LYS A 182 35.78 1.64 23.59
N ASP A 183 36.56 1.43 22.53
CA ASP A 183 37.23 0.18 22.20
C ASP A 183 36.26 -1.01 22.04
N VAL A 184 35.08 -0.75 21.47
CA VAL A 184 34.06 -1.74 21.12
C VAL A 184 33.47 -1.43 19.74
N ASP A 185 33.25 -2.45 18.95
CA ASP A 185 32.59 -2.34 17.65
C ASP A 185 31.06 -2.42 17.83
N ILE A 186 30.33 -1.33 17.60
CA ILE A 186 28.87 -1.24 17.76
C ILE A 186 28.18 -1.26 16.39
N LYS A 187 27.36 -2.27 16.16
CA LYS A 187 26.68 -2.57 14.89
C LYS A 187 25.19 -2.29 14.88
N THR A 188 24.58 -2.21 16.07
CA THR A 188 23.14 -2.06 16.20
C THR A 188 22.81 -1.31 17.48
N ILE A 189 21.80 -0.44 17.39
CA ILE A 189 21.28 0.32 18.53
C ILE A 189 19.75 0.25 18.42
N VAL A 190 19.07 0.03 19.56
CA VAL A 190 17.62 -0.02 19.60
C VAL A 190 17.08 0.60 20.89
N LYS A 191 15.93 1.22 20.79
CA LYS A 191 15.15 1.70 21.93
C LYS A 191 14.22 0.59 22.43
N HIS A 192 14.19 0.37 23.74
CA HIS A 192 13.27 -0.55 24.43
C HIS A 192 12.60 0.17 25.61
N GLY A 193 11.36 0.59 25.44
CA GLY A 193 10.72 1.53 26.36
C GLY A 193 11.46 2.87 26.40
N SER A 194 11.94 3.27 27.57
CA SER A 194 12.81 4.44 27.76
C SER A 194 14.30 4.13 27.61
N ASP A 195 14.66 2.85 27.60
CA ASP A 195 16.03 2.38 27.65
C ASP A 195 16.62 2.23 26.25
N ILE A 196 17.94 2.37 26.17
CA ILE A 196 18.71 2.18 24.94
C ILE A 196 19.59 0.95 25.07
N TRP A 197 19.53 0.07 24.09
CA TRP A 197 20.37 -1.10 23.98
C TRP A 197 21.28 -0.97 22.77
N ALA A 198 22.56 -1.32 22.95
CA ALA A 198 23.54 -1.32 21.86
C ALA A 198 24.28 -2.64 21.83
N GLY A 199 24.45 -3.19 20.64
CA GLY A 199 25.11 -4.47 20.40
C GLY A 199 26.18 -4.39 19.34
N GLY A 200 27.22 -5.23 19.48
CA GLY A 200 28.32 -5.27 18.55
C GLY A 200 29.23 -6.47 18.74
N ASP A 201 30.54 -6.32 18.53
CA ASP A 201 31.47 -7.43 18.71
C ASP A 201 31.70 -7.72 20.21
N LYS A 202 31.28 -8.89 20.66
CA LYS A 202 31.42 -9.38 22.05
C LYS A 202 30.84 -8.43 23.12
N CYS A 203 29.88 -7.60 22.72
CA CYS A 203 29.41 -6.50 23.54
C CYS A 203 27.91 -6.32 23.39
N LEU A 204 27.20 -6.37 24.53
CA LEU A 204 25.81 -5.96 24.66
C LEU A 204 25.72 -4.96 25.82
N LEU A 205 25.30 -3.75 25.52
CA LEU A 205 25.23 -2.63 26.45
C LEU A 205 23.79 -2.22 26.69
N HIS A 206 23.48 -1.83 27.92
CA HIS A 206 22.18 -1.36 28.34
C HIS A 206 22.31 0.00 29.04
N PHE A 207 21.56 0.99 28.56
CA PHE A 207 21.54 2.34 29.12
C PHE A 207 20.13 2.70 29.55
N THR A 208 19.98 3.24 30.76
CA THR A 208 18.72 3.78 31.26
C THR A 208 18.82 5.28 31.48
N PRO A 209 17.73 6.04 31.24
CA PRO A 209 17.71 7.46 31.56
C PRO A 209 18.03 7.72 33.04
N SER A 210 19.01 8.60 33.29
CA SER A 210 19.39 9.03 34.64
C SER A 210 19.12 10.51 34.92
N GLY A 211 18.66 11.23 33.91
CA GLY A 211 18.31 12.64 33.92
C GLY A 211 17.82 13.12 32.56
N LYS A 212 17.61 14.42 32.42
CA LYS A 212 17.26 15.01 31.11
C LYS A 212 18.48 14.92 30.19
N GLN A 213 18.40 14.08 29.14
CA GLN A 213 19.49 13.81 28.18
C GLN A 213 20.74 13.17 28.82
N ASP A 214 20.61 12.50 29.96
CA ASP A 214 21.66 11.73 30.60
C ASP A 214 21.24 10.27 30.72
N TYR A 215 22.22 9.38 30.52
CA TYR A 215 22.02 7.95 30.54
C TYR A 215 23.09 7.25 31.40
N SER A 216 22.68 6.27 32.18
CA SER A 216 23.55 5.41 32.96
C SER A 216 23.68 4.03 32.33
N ASN A 217 24.91 3.55 32.15
CA ASN A 217 25.17 2.18 31.71
C ASN A 217 24.87 1.21 32.84
N ILE A 218 23.97 0.26 32.60
CA ILE A 218 23.59 -0.77 33.57
C ILE A 218 24.15 -2.12 33.10
N PRO A 219 24.71 -2.93 34.02
CA PRO A 219 25.15 -4.27 33.70
C PRO A 219 24.01 -5.12 33.14
N VAL A 220 24.23 -5.76 31.99
CA VAL A 220 23.27 -6.71 31.44
C VAL A 220 23.31 -8.01 32.21
N VAL A 221 22.21 -8.35 32.86
CA VAL A 221 22.04 -9.63 33.55
C VAL A 221 21.34 -10.59 32.59
N THR A 222 22.02 -11.67 32.23
CA THR A 222 21.49 -12.66 31.28
C THR A 222 22.22 -13.99 31.44
N ASN A 223 21.59 -15.09 31.02
CA ASN A 223 22.23 -16.39 30.85
C ASN A 223 23.03 -16.51 29.53
N LEU A 224 23.16 -15.41 28.77
CA LEU A 224 23.86 -15.33 27.49
C LEU A 224 25.35 -15.11 27.70
N ASP A 225 26.20 -15.96 27.15
CA ASP A 225 27.65 -15.71 27.06
C ASP A 225 27.93 -14.75 25.88
N THR A 226 28.11 -13.46 26.19
CA THR A 226 28.37 -12.43 25.22
C THR A 226 29.80 -12.46 24.64
N SER A 227 30.73 -13.17 25.32
CA SER A 227 32.17 -13.13 25.01
C SER A 227 32.55 -13.70 23.65
N GLN A 228 31.68 -14.48 23.03
CA GLN A 228 31.90 -15.15 21.73
C GLN A 228 30.91 -14.69 20.65
N LEU A 229 30.03 -13.74 20.96
CA LEU A 229 28.96 -13.35 20.06
C LEU A 229 29.26 -12.03 19.34
N ILE A 230 28.84 -11.97 18.09
CA ILE A 230 28.70 -10.73 17.33
C ILE A 230 27.21 -10.43 17.22
N PHE A 231 26.78 -9.30 17.74
CA PHE A 231 25.41 -8.83 17.73
C PHE A 231 25.18 -8.02 16.44
N ASN A 232 24.52 -8.64 15.46
CA ASN A 232 24.28 -8.02 14.17
C ASN A 232 23.05 -7.09 14.19
N ARG A 233 22.00 -7.49 14.92
CA ARG A 233 20.77 -6.73 15.04
C ARG A 233 20.08 -6.92 16.39
N LEU A 234 19.59 -5.83 16.93
CA LEU A 234 18.67 -5.80 18.08
C LEU A 234 17.31 -5.31 17.60
N PHE A 235 16.24 -5.93 18.07
CA PHE A 235 14.87 -5.54 17.77
C PHE A 235 14.01 -5.65 19.03
N SER A 236 13.27 -4.60 19.37
CA SER A 236 12.45 -4.49 20.57
C SER A 236 10.98 -4.73 20.25
N TYR A 237 10.34 -5.68 20.95
CA TYR A 237 8.90 -5.90 20.84
C TYR A 237 8.28 -6.42 22.14
N GLY A 238 7.35 -5.65 22.73
CA GLY A 238 6.77 -5.94 24.04
C GLY A 238 7.84 -6.01 25.13
N ASP A 239 7.82 -7.06 25.94
CA ASP A 239 8.83 -7.32 26.99
C ASP A 239 10.09 -8.03 26.46
N TYR A 240 10.20 -8.21 25.15
CA TYR A 240 11.25 -8.99 24.53
C TYR A 240 12.21 -8.14 23.72
N LEU A 241 13.49 -8.42 23.89
CA LEU A 241 14.56 -7.99 23.01
C LEU A 241 14.97 -9.19 22.13
N TRP A 242 14.69 -9.11 20.84
CA TRP A 242 15.12 -10.08 19.87
C TRP A 242 16.53 -9.73 19.40
N ILE A 243 17.43 -10.69 19.46
CA ILE A 243 18.86 -10.47 19.26
C ILE A 243 19.36 -11.38 18.14
N GLY A 244 19.65 -10.77 16.98
CA GLY A 244 20.26 -11.44 15.85
C GLY A 244 21.77 -11.49 15.98
N THR A 245 22.36 -12.69 15.90
CA THR A 245 23.80 -12.91 15.97
C THR A 245 24.29 -13.73 14.78
N GLN A 246 25.62 -13.96 14.69
CA GLN A 246 26.18 -14.94 13.74
C GLN A 246 25.95 -16.40 14.18
N SER A 247 25.52 -16.65 15.40
CA SER A 247 25.41 -17.98 16.00
C SER A 247 23.98 -18.41 16.30
N GLY A 248 22.99 -17.63 15.89
CA GLY A 248 21.56 -17.88 16.09
C GLY A 248 20.78 -16.64 16.44
N LEU A 249 19.48 -16.84 16.62
CA LEU A 249 18.52 -15.85 17.07
C LEU A 249 18.24 -16.06 18.56
N TYR A 250 18.42 -15.03 19.35
CA TYR A 250 18.09 -15.05 20.77
C TYR A 250 16.84 -14.22 21.04
N CYS A 251 15.97 -14.73 21.89
CA CYS A 251 14.81 -14.03 22.43
C CYS A 251 15.05 -13.79 23.93
N TYR A 252 15.40 -12.57 24.30
CA TYR A 252 15.68 -12.15 25.67
C TYR A 252 14.46 -11.44 26.26
N ASN A 253 13.93 -11.99 27.36
CA ASN A 253 12.86 -11.35 28.12
C ASN A 253 13.48 -10.38 29.15
N THR A 254 13.18 -9.09 29.01
CA THR A 254 13.78 -8.03 29.84
C THR A 254 13.26 -8.01 31.27
N GLN A 255 12.09 -8.61 31.55
CA GLN A 255 11.48 -8.66 32.87
C GLN A 255 12.08 -9.75 33.73
N ASN A 256 12.17 -10.97 33.23
CA ASN A 256 12.69 -12.12 33.95
C ASN A 256 14.16 -12.45 33.64
N GLN A 257 14.78 -11.70 32.71
CA GLN A 257 16.19 -11.81 32.34
C GLN A 257 16.59 -13.18 31.74
N PHE A 258 15.61 -13.92 31.22
CA PHE A 258 15.83 -15.21 30.60
C PHE A 258 15.94 -15.10 29.08
N CYS A 259 16.86 -15.88 28.49
CA CYS A 259 17.14 -15.86 27.04
C CYS A 259 16.95 -17.24 26.44
N ILE A 260 16.20 -17.32 25.35
CA ILE A 260 15.99 -18.53 24.54
C ILE A 260 16.81 -18.40 23.25
N LEU A 261 17.46 -19.49 22.83
CA LEU A 261 18.24 -19.56 21.58
C LEU A 261 17.53 -20.41 20.55
N TYR A 262 17.34 -19.84 19.36
CA TYR A 262 16.89 -20.55 18.17
C TYR A 262 18.04 -20.70 17.17
N GLN A 263 18.28 -21.94 16.73
CA GLN A 263 19.35 -22.28 15.80
C GLN A 263 18.84 -23.11 14.63
N HIS A 264 19.56 -23.01 13.53
CA HIS A 264 19.32 -23.87 12.35
C HIS A 264 19.60 -25.34 12.68
N ASN A 265 18.64 -26.18 12.34
CA ASN A 265 18.75 -27.64 12.44
C ASN A 265 18.41 -28.26 11.07
N PRO A 266 19.39 -28.85 10.35
CA PRO A 266 19.16 -29.44 9.03
C PRO A 266 18.11 -30.56 9.00
N ASN A 267 17.87 -31.19 10.15
CA ASN A 267 16.87 -32.28 10.29
C ASN A 267 15.46 -31.76 10.65
N ASN A 268 15.31 -30.45 10.91
CA ASN A 268 14.02 -29.85 11.22
C ASN A 268 13.70 -28.75 10.19
N PRO A 269 12.80 -28.99 9.24
CA PRO A 269 12.44 -28.01 8.20
C PRO A 269 11.77 -26.75 8.76
N HIS A 270 11.28 -26.79 10.01
CA HIS A 270 10.67 -25.65 10.70
C HIS A 270 11.66 -24.93 11.63
N SER A 271 12.95 -25.26 11.60
CA SER A 271 13.97 -24.46 12.25
C SER A 271 14.31 -23.23 11.41
N ILE A 272 14.94 -22.23 12.03
CA ILE A 272 15.44 -21.05 11.30
C ILE A 272 16.41 -21.47 10.19
N SER A 273 16.36 -20.82 9.04
CA SER A 273 17.08 -21.25 7.82
C SER A 273 18.60 -21.08 7.89
N SER A 274 19.11 -20.23 8.79
CA SER A 274 20.53 -19.99 9.01
C SER A 274 20.79 -19.44 10.41
N ASN A 275 21.95 -19.76 10.98
CA ASN A 275 22.39 -19.17 12.25
C ASN A 275 22.87 -17.72 12.12
N PHE A 276 23.19 -17.28 10.89
CA PHE A 276 23.63 -15.91 10.66
C PHE A 276 22.40 -15.00 10.46
N ILE A 277 21.99 -14.34 11.54
CA ILE A 277 20.86 -13.41 11.53
C ILE A 277 21.37 -12.03 11.13
N THR A 278 20.70 -11.38 10.19
CA THR A 278 21.10 -10.09 9.63
C THR A 278 20.18 -8.95 10.05
N ASP A 279 18.86 -9.20 10.08
CA ASP A 279 17.87 -8.20 10.47
C ASP A 279 16.62 -8.83 11.07
N ILE A 280 15.83 -8.02 11.77
CA ILE A 280 14.61 -8.45 12.46
C ILE A 280 13.59 -7.31 12.41
N ASP A 281 12.35 -7.64 12.08
CA ASP A 281 11.19 -6.74 12.13
C ASP A 281 9.92 -7.53 12.50
N LYS A 282 8.75 -6.92 12.48
CA LYS A 282 7.46 -7.57 12.77
C LYS A 282 6.35 -7.09 11.84
N ASN A 283 5.35 -7.95 11.62
CA ASN A 283 4.13 -7.55 10.93
C ASN A 283 3.06 -6.97 11.90
N SER A 284 1.93 -6.55 11.36
CA SER A 284 0.81 -6.00 12.13
C SER A 284 0.18 -7.01 13.10
N SER A 285 0.30 -8.32 12.82
CA SER A 285 -0.17 -9.42 13.68
C SER A 285 0.78 -9.72 14.84
N GLY A 286 1.98 -9.12 14.84
CA GLY A 286 3.03 -9.34 15.82
C GLY A 286 3.89 -10.58 15.54
N ASP A 287 3.82 -11.17 14.34
CA ASP A 287 4.76 -12.21 13.94
C ASP A 287 6.13 -11.59 13.66
N ILE A 288 7.19 -12.22 14.13
CA ILE A 288 8.56 -11.75 13.96
C ILE A 288 9.10 -12.22 12.61
N ILE A 289 9.59 -11.27 11.83
CA ILE A 289 10.19 -11.49 10.51
C ILE A 289 11.71 -11.40 10.66
N ILE A 290 12.41 -12.41 10.21
CA ILE A 290 13.86 -12.56 10.44
C ILE A 290 14.58 -12.70 9.09
N GLY A 291 15.51 -11.81 8.83
CA GLY A 291 16.46 -11.89 7.72
C GLY A 291 17.67 -12.74 8.09
N THR A 292 18.09 -13.59 7.18
CA THR A 292 19.27 -14.43 7.34
C THR A 292 20.09 -14.47 6.06
N ARG A 293 21.28 -15.09 6.10
CA ARG A 293 22.04 -15.40 4.88
C ARG A 293 21.44 -16.51 4.02
N ASN A 294 20.29 -17.06 4.42
CA ASN A 294 19.59 -18.10 3.66
C ASN A 294 18.07 -17.82 3.61
N GLY A 295 17.69 -16.59 3.27
CA GLY A 295 16.31 -16.17 3.06
C GLY A 295 15.68 -15.48 4.26
N VAL A 296 14.37 -15.27 4.15
CA VAL A 296 13.50 -14.66 5.16
C VAL A 296 12.79 -15.76 5.92
N ASN A 297 12.70 -15.61 7.25
CA ASN A 297 11.97 -16.52 8.13
C ASN A 297 10.86 -15.75 8.85
N ILE A 298 9.70 -16.36 8.99
CA ILE A 298 8.61 -15.84 9.81
C ILE A 298 8.45 -16.77 11.01
N TYR A 299 8.63 -16.21 12.21
CA TYR A 299 8.45 -16.94 13.46
C TYR A 299 6.97 -17.14 13.76
N GLN A 300 6.54 -18.38 13.84
CA GLN A 300 5.19 -18.74 14.26
C GLN A 300 5.18 -19.02 15.77
N ARG A 301 4.07 -18.67 16.41
CA ARG A 301 3.84 -19.02 17.83
C ARG A 301 3.90 -20.55 17.92
N ASN A 302 4.84 -21.16 18.50
CA ASN A 302 5.12 -22.60 18.78
C ASN A 302 6.55 -22.98 18.41
N ASP A 303 7.49 -22.02 18.42
CA ASP A 303 8.91 -22.24 18.12
C ASP A 303 9.18 -22.80 16.72
N GLN A 304 8.30 -22.47 15.77
CA GLN A 304 8.42 -22.88 14.37
C GLN A 304 8.67 -21.67 13.47
N PHE A 305 9.42 -21.91 12.41
CA PHE A 305 9.74 -20.91 11.40
C PHE A 305 9.26 -21.36 10.04
N VAL A 306 8.67 -20.44 9.29
CA VAL A 306 8.37 -20.59 7.87
C VAL A 306 9.44 -19.85 7.08
N THR A 307 10.10 -20.53 6.15
CA THR A 307 11.22 -19.99 5.39
C THR A 307 10.81 -19.64 3.97
N PHE A 308 11.18 -18.45 3.52
CA PHE A 308 11.07 -17.96 2.14
C PHE A 308 12.46 -17.73 1.58
N SER A 309 12.80 -18.44 0.51
CA SER A 309 14.11 -18.39 -0.12
C SER A 309 14.01 -18.34 -1.64
N ARG A 310 15.13 -18.16 -2.32
CA ARG A 310 15.22 -18.22 -3.77
C ARG A 310 14.87 -19.62 -4.26
N GLY A 311 13.88 -19.71 -5.16
CA GLY A 311 13.42 -20.96 -5.77
C GLY A 311 13.48 -20.90 -7.30
N ILE A 312 13.14 -22.03 -7.93
CA ILE A 312 13.03 -22.14 -9.40
C ILE A 312 11.73 -21.47 -9.90
N GLN A 313 10.77 -21.27 -9.03
CA GLN A 313 9.48 -20.66 -9.35
C GLN A 313 9.59 -19.14 -9.49
N ALA A 314 8.77 -18.57 -10.38
CA ALA A 314 8.73 -17.12 -10.64
C ALA A 314 8.26 -16.25 -9.42
N ARG A 315 7.82 -16.88 -8.34
CA ARG A 315 7.34 -16.24 -7.10
C ARG A 315 8.23 -16.68 -5.94
N SER A 316 9.42 -16.12 -5.85
CA SER A 316 10.38 -16.40 -4.78
C SER A 316 11.33 -15.23 -4.63
N LEU A 317 12.14 -15.19 -3.58
CA LEU A 317 13.24 -14.23 -3.50
C LEU A 317 14.18 -14.40 -4.72
N ASN A 318 14.77 -13.29 -5.17
CA ASN A 318 15.76 -13.33 -6.25
C ASN A 318 17.20 -13.56 -5.72
N ASP A 319 17.43 -13.38 -4.40
CA ASP A 319 18.67 -13.66 -3.70
C ASP A 319 18.38 -14.14 -2.26
N ASN A 320 19.23 -15.07 -1.75
CA ASN A 320 19.07 -15.61 -0.40
C ASN A 320 19.80 -14.80 0.68
N ILE A 321 20.80 -13.99 0.30
CA ILE A 321 21.55 -13.22 1.27
C ILE A 321 20.76 -11.96 1.60
N VAL A 322 19.96 -12.04 2.65
CA VAL A 322 19.19 -10.91 3.16
C VAL A 322 20.08 -10.05 4.03
N ASN A 323 20.12 -8.75 3.79
CA ASN A 323 20.84 -7.77 4.60
C ASN A 323 19.90 -6.97 5.50
N ARG A 324 18.72 -6.56 4.98
CA ARG A 324 17.74 -5.75 5.70
C ARG A 324 16.32 -6.20 5.45
N ILE A 325 15.48 -5.98 6.44
CA ILE A 325 14.03 -6.17 6.38
C ILE A 325 13.35 -4.91 6.88
N PHE A 326 12.29 -4.52 6.21
CA PHE A 326 11.36 -3.50 6.67
C PHE A 326 9.92 -3.97 6.38
N VAL A 327 9.04 -3.92 7.36
CA VAL A 327 7.62 -4.28 7.19
C VAL A 327 6.78 -3.00 7.24
N ASP A 328 6.06 -2.72 6.16
CA ASP A 328 5.22 -1.53 6.08
C ASP A 328 3.85 -1.74 6.74
N LYS A 329 3.08 -0.66 6.89
CA LYS A 329 1.73 -0.68 7.49
C LYS A 329 0.72 -1.59 6.77
N ASN A 330 1.04 -2.00 5.54
CA ASN A 330 0.24 -2.93 4.75
C ASN A 330 0.76 -4.38 4.84
N ASP A 331 1.68 -4.67 5.77
CA ASP A 331 2.41 -5.93 5.93
C ASP A 331 3.18 -6.37 4.68
N ASN A 332 3.49 -5.46 3.75
CA ASN A 332 4.47 -5.76 2.73
C ASN A 332 5.85 -5.87 3.40
N ILE A 333 6.53 -6.98 3.16
CA ILE A 333 7.88 -7.22 3.64
C ILE A 333 8.86 -6.76 2.55
N TRP A 334 9.55 -5.67 2.82
CA TRP A 334 10.62 -5.15 1.97
C TRP A 334 11.93 -5.81 2.36
N VAL A 335 12.51 -6.56 1.46
CA VAL A 335 13.71 -7.39 1.71
C VAL A 335 14.85 -6.85 0.89
N GLY A 336 15.78 -6.18 1.54
CA GLY A 336 17.05 -5.75 0.95
C GLY A 336 18.05 -6.89 0.94
N THR A 337 18.59 -7.21 -0.23
CA THR A 337 19.52 -8.33 -0.41
C THR A 337 20.91 -7.84 -0.81
N ASP A 338 21.88 -8.76 -0.86
CA ASP A 338 23.27 -8.41 -1.19
C ASP A 338 23.49 -8.24 -2.70
N PHE A 339 22.78 -9.02 -3.53
CA PHE A 339 22.96 -9.00 -4.99
C PHE A 339 21.68 -8.84 -5.78
N GLY A 340 20.52 -8.96 -5.15
CA GLY A 340 19.22 -8.99 -5.80
C GLY A 340 18.44 -7.67 -5.72
N GLY A 341 18.95 -6.62 -5.10
CA GLY A 341 18.24 -5.38 -4.85
C GLY A 341 17.17 -5.54 -3.78
N ILE A 342 16.03 -4.88 -3.97
CA ILE A 342 14.86 -4.97 -3.10
C ILE A 342 13.90 -6.02 -3.65
N ASN A 343 13.46 -6.93 -2.79
CA ASN A 343 12.34 -7.82 -3.01
C ASN A 343 11.17 -7.34 -2.15
N ILE A 344 10.00 -7.14 -2.72
CA ILE A 344 8.79 -6.75 -2.00
C ILE A 344 7.89 -7.97 -1.96
N MET A 345 7.73 -8.55 -0.78
CA MET A 345 6.80 -9.66 -0.52
C MET A 345 5.48 -9.06 -0.04
N ALA A 346 4.51 -8.92 -0.94
CA ALA A 346 3.19 -8.37 -0.63
C ALA A 346 2.24 -9.51 -0.26
N PRO A 347 1.59 -9.50 0.94
CA PRO A 347 0.62 -10.51 1.32
C PRO A 347 -0.50 -10.59 0.28
N GLN A 348 -0.88 -11.79 -0.11
CA GLN A 348 -2.04 -11.99 -0.97
C GLN A 348 -3.33 -11.74 -0.17
N ARG A 349 -3.64 -10.47 0.07
CA ARG A 349 -4.91 -10.07 0.72
C ARG A 349 -6.10 -10.15 -0.24
N ILE A 350 -5.84 -10.07 -1.55
CA ILE A 350 -6.83 -10.17 -2.60
C ILE A 350 -6.24 -11.11 -3.67
N THR A 351 -6.75 -12.31 -3.77
CA THR A 351 -6.64 -13.08 -4.99
C THR A 351 -7.51 -12.38 -6.02
N PHE A 352 -6.89 -11.63 -6.93
CA PHE A 352 -7.55 -11.34 -8.20
C PHE A 352 -7.68 -12.69 -8.91
N ASN A 353 -8.80 -13.36 -8.67
CA ASN A 353 -9.16 -14.49 -9.49
C ASN A 353 -9.44 -13.92 -10.88
N TYR A 354 -8.60 -14.26 -11.86
CA TYR A 354 -8.87 -14.02 -13.26
C TYR A 354 -10.06 -14.91 -13.67
N SER A 355 -11.26 -14.54 -13.20
CA SER A 355 -12.48 -15.33 -13.39
C SER A 355 -12.98 -15.30 -14.81
N LEU A 356 -12.40 -14.46 -15.67
CA LEU A 356 -12.69 -14.34 -17.09
C LEU A 356 -11.69 -15.11 -17.97
N GLN A 357 -10.79 -15.92 -17.39
CA GLN A 357 -9.95 -16.85 -18.17
C GLN A 357 -10.82 -17.98 -18.76
N GLY A 358 -10.92 -18.02 -20.07
CA GLY A 358 -11.63 -19.09 -20.79
C GLY A 358 -12.68 -18.61 -21.77
N TYR A 359 -12.90 -17.30 -21.88
CA TYR A 359 -13.73 -16.77 -22.95
C TYR A 359 -13.00 -16.89 -24.30
N GLU A 360 -13.77 -17.18 -25.34
CA GLU A 360 -13.32 -17.45 -26.70
C GLU A 360 -12.19 -16.52 -27.16
N LYS A 361 -11.21 -17.06 -27.90
CA LYS A 361 -10.17 -16.28 -28.57
C LYS A 361 -10.80 -15.15 -29.37
N GLY A 362 -10.57 -13.87 -28.97
CA GLY A 362 -11.03 -12.70 -29.70
C GLY A 362 -12.04 -11.81 -28.98
N VAL A 363 -12.43 -12.11 -27.73
CA VAL A 363 -13.20 -11.15 -26.91
C VAL A 363 -12.23 -10.17 -26.26
N PRO A 364 -12.42 -8.84 -26.40
CA PRO A 364 -11.62 -7.84 -25.72
C PRO A 364 -11.72 -8.03 -24.20
N ASN A 365 -10.59 -7.95 -23.48
CA ASN A 365 -10.55 -8.05 -22.02
C ASN A 365 -10.63 -6.68 -21.32
N ILE A 366 -11.29 -5.71 -21.96
CA ILE A 366 -11.44 -4.36 -21.39
C ILE A 366 -12.77 -4.30 -20.65
N ILE A 367 -12.70 -4.22 -19.33
CA ILE A 367 -13.88 -4.03 -18.47
C ILE A 367 -14.16 -2.53 -18.38
N SER A 368 -15.37 -2.10 -18.77
CA SER A 368 -15.82 -0.72 -18.69
C SER A 368 -16.39 -0.38 -17.31
N THR A 369 -17.16 -1.30 -16.73
CA THR A 369 -17.86 -1.10 -15.46
C THR A 369 -18.05 -2.42 -14.72
N VAL A 370 -18.15 -2.37 -13.39
CA VAL A 370 -18.47 -3.51 -12.53
C VAL A 370 -19.46 -3.08 -11.46
N LEU A 371 -20.53 -3.84 -11.31
CA LEU A 371 -21.53 -3.67 -10.28
C LEU A 371 -21.59 -4.93 -9.41
N GLU A 372 -21.46 -4.80 -8.09
CA GLU A 372 -21.92 -5.80 -7.12
C GLU A 372 -23.27 -5.36 -6.58
N ASP A 373 -24.29 -6.20 -6.77
CA ASP A 373 -25.64 -5.90 -6.29
C ASP A 373 -25.82 -6.22 -4.79
N LYS A 374 -26.97 -5.83 -4.25
CA LYS A 374 -27.30 -6.03 -2.82
C LYS A 374 -27.37 -7.51 -2.41
N GLU A 375 -27.60 -8.41 -3.35
CA GLU A 375 -27.66 -9.85 -3.18
C GLU A 375 -26.27 -10.52 -3.28
N GLY A 376 -25.24 -9.79 -3.75
CA GLY A 376 -23.86 -10.26 -3.95
C GLY A 376 -23.65 -10.94 -5.31
N ASN A 377 -24.48 -10.61 -6.33
CA ASN A 377 -24.21 -10.95 -7.72
C ASN A 377 -23.27 -9.88 -8.31
N ILE A 378 -22.41 -10.29 -9.25
CA ILE A 378 -21.46 -9.39 -9.92
C ILE A 378 -21.84 -9.29 -11.40
N LEU A 379 -22.05 -8.08 -11.87
CA LEU A 379 -22.28 -7.76 -13.26
C LEU A 379 -21.07 -6.96 -13.78
N ALA A 380 -20.52 -7.31 -14.94
CA ALA A 380 -19.41 -6.61 -15.56
C ALA A 380 -19.70 -6.29 -17.02
N GLY A 381 -19.57 -5.03 -17.38
CA GLY A 381 -19.62 -4.56 -18.76
C GLY A 381 -18.26 -4.76 -19.44
N ILE A 382 -18.27 -5.30 -20.65
CA ILE A 382 -17.06 -5.55 -21.45
C ILE A 382 -17.17 -4.72 -22.72
N VAL A 383 -16.14 -3.91 -23.00
CA VAL A 383 -16.07 -3.12 -24.24
C VAL A 383 -16.10 -4.08 -25.44
N ASP A 384 -17.08 -3.93 -26.31
CA ASP A 384 -17.36 -4.80 -27.48
C ASP A 384 -17.51 -6.30 -27.14
N GLY A 385 -17.62 -6.64 -25.82
CA GLY A 385 -17.68 -8.01 -25.34
C GLY A 385 -19.03 -8.44 -24.78
N GLY A 386 -19.92 -7.50 -24.47
CA GLY A 386 -21.24 -7.74 -23.87
C GLY A 386 -21.25 -7.73 -22.35
N LEU A 387 -22.23 -8.36 -21.75
CA LEU A 387 -22.49 -8.39 -20.30
C LEU A 387 -22.07 -9.73 -19.70
N ALA A 388 -21.17 -9.70 -18.72
CA ALA A 388 -20.80 -10.85 -17.92
C ALA A 388 -21.53 -10.81 -16.56
N ILE A 389 -22.20 -11.89 -16.18
CA ILE A 389 -22.94 -12.01 -14.92
C ILE A 389 -22.41 -13.19 -14.13
N LYS A 390 -22.00 -12.95 -12.89
CA LYS A 390 -21.67 -13.98 -11.90
C LYS A 390 -22.65 -13.91 -10.75
N ARG A 391 -23.51 -14.90 -10.63
CA ARG A 391 -24.44 -14.99 -9.51
C ARG A 391 -23.71 -15.37 -8.23
N LYS A 392 -24.25 -14.93 -7.10
CA LYS A 392 -23.74 -15.31 -5.77
C LYS A 392 -23.64 -16.83 -5.65
N GLY A 393 -22.45 -17.32 -5.28
CA GLY A 393 -22.17 -18.75 -5.13
C GLY A 393 -21.89 -19.50 -6.45
N ALA A 394 -21.91 -18.83 -7.60
CA ALA A 394 -21.48 -19.43 -8.86
C ALA A 394 -19.95 -19.41 -8.98
N ASP A 395 -19.36 -20.44 -9.59
CA ASP A 395 -17.89 -20.52 -9.77
C ASP A 395 -17.39 -19.64 -10.94
N SER A 396 -18.25 -19.37 -11.94
CA SER A 396 -17.87 -18.66 -13.16
C SER A 396 -18.90 -17.63 -13.59
N PHE A 397 -18.47 -16.73 -14.47
CA PHE A 397 -19.35 -15.80 -15.15
C PHE A 397 -20.09 -16.46 -16.31
N SER A 398 -21.31 -16.00 -16.58
CA SER A 398 -22.07 -16.25 -17.80
C SER A 398 -21.98 -15.01 -18.68
N LEU A 399 -21.70 -15.16 -19.98
CA LEU A 399 -21.58 -14.04 -20.91
C LEU A 399 -22.81 -13.92 -21.79
N PHE A 400 -23.36 -12.72 -21.91
CA PHE A 400 -24.51 -12.36 -22.70
C PHE A 400 -24.12 -11.31 -23.72
N LYS A 401 -24.50 -11.52 -24.99
CA LYS A 401 -24.14 -10.67 -26.12
C LYS A 401 -25.38 -10.25 -26.90
N HIS A 402 -25.21 -9.18 -27.66
CA HIS A 402 -26.19 -8.79 -28.69
C HIS A 402 -26.33 -9.88 -29.74
N ASN A 403 -27.57 -10.23 -30.05
CA ASN A 403 -27.97 -11.12 -31.13
C ASN A 403 -29.03 -10.45 -32.00
N PRO A 404 -28.71 -10.06 -33.24
CA PRO A 404 -29.69 -9.38 -34.11
C PRO A 404 -30.96 -10.20 -34.40
N GLY A 405 -30.90 -11.52 -34.24
CA GLY A 405 -32.06 -12.41 -34.40
C GLY A 405 -32.96 -12.56 -33.18
N ASP A 406 -32.56 -11.99 -32.03
CA ASP A 406 -33.29 -12.06 -30.77
C ASP A 406 -33.58 -10.65 -30.23
N PRO A 407 -34.84 -10.17 -30.32
CA PRO A 407 -35.21 -8.82 -29.87
C PRO A 407 -35.13 -8.64 -28.35
N HIS A 408 -34.85 -9.68 -27.60
CA HIS A 408 -34.68 -9.65 -26.15
C HIS A 408 -33.24 -9.86 -25.69
N SER A 409 -32.30 -10.00 -26.64
CA SER A 409 -30.88 -10.00 -26.33
C SER A 409 -30.40 -8.58 -26.00
N LEU A 410 -29.16 -8.44 -25.50
CA LEU A 410 -28.54 -7.13 -25.22
C LEU A 410 -28.62 -6.20 -26.46
N ALA A 411 -28.91 -4.91 -26.28
CA ALA A 411 -29.05 -3.96 -27.40
C ALA A 411 -27.74 -3.76 -28.17
N HIS A 412 -26.61 -3.73 -27.47
CA HIS A 412 -25.27 -3.60 -28.07
C HIS A 412 -24.19 -4.24 -27.18
N ASN A 413 -23.08 -4.70 -27.78
CA ASN A 413 -22.00 -5.34 -27.04
C ASN A 413 -21.05 -4.36 -26.32
N ASN A 414 -21.09 -3.08 -26.65
CA ASN A 414 -20.23 -2.08 -26.03
C ASN A 414 -20.96 -1.42 -24.84
N ILE A 415 -20.77 -1.99 -23.67
CA ILE A 415 -21.38 -1.50 -22.42
C ILE A 415 -20.52 -0.36 -21.87
N SER A 416 -21.16 0.74 -21.48
CA SER A 416 -20.50 1.88 -20.84
C SER A 416 -20.65 1.86 -19.32
N ASP A 417 -21.88 1.62 -18.80
CA ASP A 417 -22.11 1.57 -17.36
C ASP A 417 -23.29 0.65 -16.98
N ILE A 418 -23.35 0.26 -15.68
CA ILE A 418 -24.38 -0.61 -15.11
C ILE A 418 -24.74 -0.09 -13.74
N ILE A 419 -26.02 0.14 -13.47
CA ILE A 419 -26.52 0.48 -12.13
C ILE A 419 -27.73 -0.40 -11.73
N GLN A 420 -28.00 -0.47 -10.42
CA GLN A 420 -29.21 -1.10 -9.88
C GLN A 420 -30.17 -0.03 -9.34
N ASP A 421 -31.46 -0.06 -9.74
CA ASP A 421 -32.46 0.85 -9.24
C ASP A 421 -32.97 0.48 -7.84
N LEU A 422 -33.86 1.30 -7.28
CA LEU A 422 -34.44 1.07 -5.94
C LEU A 422 -35.35 -0.19 -5.87
N HIS A 423 -35.84 -0.67 -7.00
CA HIS A 423 -36.65 -1.87 -7.12
C HIS A 423 -35.79 -3.12 -7.34
N GLY A 424 -34.48 -2.94 -7.55
CA GLY A 424 -33.50 -3.99 -7.77
C GLY A 424 -33.31 -4.37 -9.24
N ASN A 425 -33.94 -3.70 -10.21
CA ASN A 425 -33.71 -3.93 -11.62
C ASN A 425 -32.39 -3.30 -12.04
N TYR A 426 -31.77 -3.84 -13.09
CA TYR A 426 -30.51 -3.34 -13.61
C TYR A 426 -30.77 -2.49 -14.84
N TRP A 427 -30.05 -1.38 -14.92
CA TRP A 427 -30.02 -0.48 -16.05
C TRP A 427 -28.62 -0.51 -16.65
N ILE A 428 -28.52 -0.85 -17.91
CA ILE A 428 -27.28 -1.08 -18.63
C ILE A 428 -27.21 -0.08 -19.79
N SER A 429 -26.27 0.82 -19.74
CA SER A 429 -26.02 1.77 -20.82
C SER A 429 -25.03 1.21 -21.84
N THR A 430 -25.26 1.53 -23.11
CA THR A 430 -24.43 1.06 -24.20
C THR A 430 -24.04 2.19 -25.13
N ILE A 431 -22.91 2.02 -25.81
CA ILE A 431 -22.51 2.87 -26.93
C ILE A 431 -23.04 2.25 -28.22
N GLY A 432 -24.08 2.84 -28.79
CA GLY A 432 -24.69 2.43 -30.05
C GLY A 432 -26.02 1.71 -29.97
N GLY A 433 -26.47 1.29 -28.75
CA GLY A 433 -27.73 0.56 -28.57
C GLY A 433 -28.73 1.24 -27.65
N GLY A 434 -28.35 2.34 -27.00
CA GLY A 434 -29.15 3.03 -26.02
C GLY A 434 -29.06 2.40 -24.64
N LEU A 435 -30.21 2.31 -23.94
CA LEU A 435 -30.32 1.86 -22.57
C LEU A 435 -31.13 0.54 -22.51
N ASP A 436 -30.60 -0.44 -21.82
CA ASP A 436 -31.25 -1.72 -21.54
C ASP A 436 -31.72 -1.79 -20.10
N LYS A 437 -32.90 -2.35 -19.87
CA LYS A 437 -33.39 -2.72 -18.55
C LYS A 437 -33.45 -4.24 -18.42
N LEU A 438 -32.93 -4.76 -17.33
CA LEU A 438 -32.98 -6.17 -16.96
C LEU A 438 -33.67 -6.33 -15.61
N ASP A 439 -34.73 -7.12 -15.55
CA ASP A 439 -35.42 -7.47 -14.31
C ASP A 439 -34.50 -8.33 -13.42
N LYS A 440 -34.45 -7.99 -12.13
CA LYS A 440 -33.62 -8.67 -11.12
C LYS A 440 -33.85 -10.19 -11.05
N ASN A 441 -35.07 -10.65 -11.37
CA ASN A 441 -35.43 -12.08 -11.30
C ASN A 441 -34.89 -12.85 -12.53
N ASN A 442 -34.46 -12.18 -13.56
CA ASN A 442 -34.06 -12.77 -14.86
C ASN A 442 -32.56 -12.94 -15.06
N LEU A 443 -31.74 -12.84 -14.01
CA LEU A 443 -30.28 -12.97 -14.12
C LEU A 443 -29.78 -14.31 -14.70
N SER A 444 -30.58 -15.37 -14.60
CA SER A 444 -30.21 -16.68 -15.16
C SER A 444 -30.44 -16.79 -16.66
N HIS A 445 -31.49 -16.11 -17.13
CA HIS A 445 -31.92 -16.06 -18.53
C HIS A 445 -32.35 -14.62 -18.80
N PRO A 446 -31.37 -13.72 -19.03
CA PRO A 446 -31.63 -12.31 -19.20
C PRO A 446 -32.54 -12.04 -20.39
N VAL A 447 -33.57 -11.23 -20.14
CA VAL A 447 -34.49 -10.68 -21.12
C VAL A 447 -34.42 -9.18 -20.98
N PHE A 448 -33.93 -8.50 -22.01
CA PHE A 448 -33.69 -7.06 -21.98
C PHE A 448 -34.85 -6.29 -22.59
N GLU A 449 -35.24 -5.22 -21.93
CA GLU A 449 -36.17 -4.21 -22.44
C GLU A 449 -35.36 -3.01 -22.93
N HIS A 450 -35.56 -2.58 -24.18
CA HIS A 450 -34.72 -1.58 -24.84
C HIS A 450 -35.36 -0.20 -24.88
N TYR A 451 -34.56 0.82 -24.59
CA TYR A 451 -34.88 2.23 -24.72
C TYR A 451 -33.84 2.88 -25.64
N ASN A 452 -34.26 3.31 -26.83
CA ASN A 452 -33.40 3.94 -27.80
C ASN A 452 -34.10 5.14 -28.48
N SER A 453 -33.40 5.85 -29.36
CA SER A 453 -33.92 7.03 -30.06
C SER A 453 -35.09 6.74 -31.00
N LEU A 454 -35.30 5.47 -31.40
CA LEU A 454 -36.40 5.07 -32.30
C LEU A 454 -37.70 4.76 -31.54
N ASN A 455 -37.61 4.23 -30.32
CA ASN A 455 -38.76 3.76 -29.54
C ASN A 455 -39.04 4.59 -28.29
N SER A 456 -38.20 5.58 -27.99
CA SER A 456 -38.34 6.45 -26.82
C SER A 456 -37.95 7.90 -27.13
N SER A 457 -38.04 8.80 -26.13
CA SER A 457 -37.56 10.17 -26.25
C SER A 457 -36.05 10.33 -25.93
N LEU A 458 -35.31 9.26 -25.99
CA LEU A 458 -33.86 9.30 -25.79
C LEU A 458 -33.22 10.08 -26.95
N THR A 459 -32.28 10.98 -26.64
CA THR A 459 -31.72 11.90 -27.63
C THR A 459 -30.54 11.31 -28.40
N SER A 460 -29.94 10.23 -27.93
CA SER A 460 -28.86 9.50 -28.58
C SER A 460 -28.80 8.07 -28.06
N ASP A 461 -28.37 7.14 -28.90
CA ASP A 461 -28.12 5.74 -28.56
C ASP A 461 -26.68 5.51 -28.04
N ASP A 462 -25.82 6.54 -28.12
CA ASP A 462 -24.49 6.56 -27.54
C ASP A 462 -24.55 7.10 -26.11
N ILE A 463 -24.71 6.21 -25.12
CA ILE A 463 -24.78 6.59 -23.71
C ILE A 463 -23.42 6.34 -23.07
N HIS A 464 -22.83 7.40 -22.52
CA HIS A 464 -21.50 7.34 -21.91
C HIS A 464 -21.54 6.93 -20.43
N ASP A 465 -22.57 7.40 -19.70
CA ASP A 465 -22.67 7.19 -18.26
C ASP A 465 -24.09 7.39 -17.76
N ILE A 466 -24.45 6.77 -16.64
CA ILE A 466 -25.77 6.87 -16.01
C ILE A 466 -25.66 7.06 -14.50
N ALA A 467 -26.58 7.83 -13.89
CA ALA A 467 -26.59 8.07 -12.46
C ALA A 467 -28.00 7.92 -11.87
N LEU A 468 -28.12 7.19 -10.75
CA LEU A 468 -29.37 7.00 -10.03
C LEU A 468 -29.67 8.20 -9.13
N ASP A 469 -30.78 8.86 -9.32
CA ASP A 469 -31.36 9.83 -8.40
C ASP A 469 -32.42 9.16 -7.53
N SER A 470 -31.98 8.65 -6.39
CA SER A 470 -32.88 7.98 -5.44
C SER A 470 -33.90 8.93 -4.83
N ALA A 471 -33.58 10.21 -4.66
CA ALA A 471 -34.46 11.20 -4.06
C ALA A 471 -35.62 11.58 -4.99
N ARG A 472 -35.36 11.61 -6.31
CA ARG A 472 -36.36 11.96 -7.34
C ARG A 472 -36.92 10.76 -8.05
N ASN A 473 -36.54 9.53 -7.66
CA ASN A 473 -36.93 8.26 -8.29
C ASN A 473 -36.70 8.29 -9.83
N ALA A 474 -35.53 8.71 -10.23
CA ALA A 474 -35.19 8.93 -11.64
C ALA A 474 -33.78 8.42 -11.97
N LEU A 475 -33.56 8.14 -13.25
CA LEU A 475 -32.25 7.85 -13.84
C LEU A 475 -31.81 9.03 -14.68
N TRP A 476 -30.62 9.54 -14.41
CA TRP A 476 -29.95 10.51 -15.26
C TRP A 476 -29.08 9.79 -16.28
N ILE A 477 -29.12 10.24 -17.55
CA ILE A 477 -28.52 9.56 -18.71
C ILE A 477 -27.66 10.58 -19.45
N CYS A 478 -26.37 10.34 -19.52
CA CYS A 478 -25.38 11.18 -20.18
C CYS A 478 -25.03 10.63 -21.57
N SER A 479 -25.26 11.43 -22.61
CA SER A 479 -24.99 11.04 -24.00
C SER A 479 -24.22 12.15 -24.74
N GLY A 480 -22.92 12.26 -24.49
CA GLY A 480 -22.00 13.17 -25.18
C GLY A 480 -22.40 14.65 -25.17
N SER A 481 -23.48 15.02 -25.83
CA SER A 481 -23.97 16.40 -25.93
C SER A 481 -25.30 16.64 -25.25
N HIS A 482 -25.89 15.62 -24.63
CA HIS A 482 -27.24 15.70 -24.06
C HIS A 482 -27.33 14.96 -22.74
N ILE A 483 -28.17 15.49 -21.85
CA ILE A 483 -28.62 14.78 -20.64
C ILE A 483 -30.10 14.49 -20.80
N ASN A 484 -30.48 13.24 -20.59
CA ASN A 484 -31.87 12.80 -20.46
C ASN A 484 -32.14 12.38 -19.00
N THR A 485 -33.39 12.43 -18.60
CA THR A 485 -33.88 11.86 -17.35
C THR A 485 -34.99 10.85 -17.66
N LEU A 486 -34.92 9.67 -17.06
CA LEU A 486 -35.99 8.69 -17.06
C LEU A 486 -36.65 8.72 -15.69
N ASP A 487 -37.92 9.08 -15.63
CA ASP A 487 -38.76 9.02 -14.43
C ASP A 487 -39.29 7.60 -14.24
N PHE A 488 -38.94 6.92 -13.18
CA PHE A 488 -39.33 5.54 -12.93
C PHE A 488 -40.84 5.39 -12.59
N SER A 489 -41.50 6.48 -12.14
CA SER A 489 -42.91 6.45 -11.79
C SER A 489 -43.80 6.49 -13.03
N THR A 490 -43.36 7.21 -14.07
CA THR A 490 -44.16 7.43 -15.29
C THR A 490 -43.59 6.69 -16.51
N GLY A 491 -42.33 6.25 -16.45
CA GLY A 491 -41.56 5.70 -17.59
C GLY A 491 -41.20 6.75 -18.64
N ALA A 492 -41.43 8.03 -18.37
CA ALA A 492 -41.18 9.10 -19.32
C ALA A 492 -39.67 9.45 -19.37
N ILE A 493 -39.16 9.53 -20.59
CA ILE A 493 -37.79 10.06 -20.85
C ILE A 493 -37.92 11.51 -21.31
N ASN A 494 -37.23 12.41 -20.62
CA ASN A 494 -37.24 13.83 -20.92
C ASN A 494 -35.81 14.34 -21.18
N ARG A 495 -35.65 15.20 -22.20
CA ARG A 495 -34.39 15.89 -22.43
C ARG A 495 -34.25 17.08 -21.51
N LEU A 496 -33.13 17.16 -20.82
CA LEU A 496 -32.81 18.30 -19.99
C LEU A 496 -32.24 19.45 -20.83
N LYS A 497 -32.69 20.68 -20.53
CA LYS A 497 -32.10 21.92 -21.08
C LYS A 497 -31.38 22.64 -19.95
N PHE A 498 -30.07 22.81 -20.08
CA PHE A 498 -29.27 23.57 -19.15
C PHE A 498 -28.26 24.44 -19.92
N TYR A 499 -27.84 25.52 -19.29
CA TYR A 499 -26.99 26.52 -19.88
C TYR A 499 -25.94 26.91 -18.85
N THR A 500 -24.73 27.23 -19.34
CA THR A 500 -23.71 27.91 -18.54
C THR A 500 -24.14 29.37 -18.25
N GLN A 501 -23.53 30.02 -17.29
CA GLN A 501 -23.76 31.44 -17.00
C GLN A 501 -23.54 32.35 -18.22
N SER A 502 -22.66 31.95 -19.15
CA SER A 502 -22.44 32.61 -20.44
C SER A 502 -23.49 32.25 -21.52
N LYS A 503 -24.52 31.45 -21.18
CA LYS A 503 -25.53 30.90 -22.08
C LYS A 503 -24.99 30.02 -23.24
N GLU A 504 -23.78 29.50 -23.05
CA GLU A 504 -23.21 28.55 -24.00
C GLU A 504 -23.71 27.12 -23.75
N PRO A 505 -23.93 26.33 -24.81
CA PRO A 505 -24.34 24.95 -24.67
C PRO A 505 -23.19 24.09 -24.08
N VAL A 506 -23.53 23.12 -23.27
CA VAL A 506 -22.58 22.17 -22.70
C VAL A 506 -22.28 21.07 -23.72
N HIS A 507 -21.01 20.75 -23.91
CA HIS A 507 -20.53 19.76 -24.87
C HIS A 507 -19.52 18.79 -24.24
N ASN A 508 -19.30 17.64 -24.91
CA ASN A 508 -18.27 16.67 -24.56
C ASN A 508 -18.40 16.10 -23.14
N MET A 509 -19.61 15.79 -22.74
CA MET A 509 -19.91 15.15 -21.46
C MET A 509 -19.56 13.66 -21.50
N ASN A 510 -18.87 13.16 -20.47
CA ASN A 510 -18.41 11.77 -20.42
C ASN A 510 -18.88 11.02 -19.19
N THR A 511 -19.05 11.71 -18.06
CA THR A 511 -19.44 11.12 -16.79
C THR A 511 -20.45 11.99 -16.07
N ILE A 512 -21.30 11.37 -15.26
CA ILE A 512 -22.37 12.04 -14.52
C ILE A 512 -22.45 11.45 -13.12
N PHE A 513 -22.62 12.30 -12.11
CA PHE A 513 -22.66 11.88 -10.72
C PHE A 513 -23.64 12.75 -9.91
N ILE A 514 -24.37 12.17 -8.97
CA ILE A 514 -25.22 12.90 -8.04
C ILE A 514 -24.65 12.70 -6.64
N ASP A 515 -24.31 13.81 -5.99
CA ASP A 515 -23.77 13.79 -4.65
C ASP A 515 -24.83 13.77 -3.55
N SER A 516 -24.39 13.59 -2.31
CA SER A 516 -25.25 13.55 -1.13
C SER A 516 -25.96 14.87 -0.83
N GLN A 517 -25.53 16.00 -1.44
CA GLN A 517 -26.14 17.32 -1.33
C GLN A 517 -27.11 17.63 -2.48
N SER A 518 -27.54 16.61 -3.24
CA SER A 518 -28.42 16.76 -4.41
C SER A 518 -27.85 17.67 -5.51
N ARG A 519 -26.54 17.71 -5.68
CA ARG A 519 -25.91 18.40 -6.80
C ARG A 519 -25.59 17.39 -7.91
N LEU A 520 -25.91 17.77 -9.13
CA LEU A 520 -25.55 17.02 -10.32
C LEU A 520 -24.20 17.50 -10.84
N TRP A 521 -23.24 16.61 -10.89
CA TRP A 521 -21.92 16.80 -11.43
C TRP A 521 -21.81 16.18 -12.81
N ILE A 522 -21.30 16.91 -13.79
CA ILE A 522 -21.12 16.43 -15.15
C ILE A 522 -19.68 16.69 -15.54
N GLY A 523 -18.93 15.62 -15.77
CA GLY A 523 -17.53 15.67 -16.20
C GLY A 523 -17.40 15.61 -17.71
N GLY A 524 -16.50 16.40 -18.24
CA GLY A 524 -16.16 16.47 -19.65
C GLY A 524 -14.83 17.22 -19.82
N ASN A 525 -14.74 18.16 -20.75
CA ASN A 525 -13.60 19.09 -20.82
C ASN A 525 -13.72 20.15 -19.71
N GLY A 526 -13.60 19.71 -18.46
CA GLY A 526 -13.93 20.45 -17.26
C GLY A 526 -15.11 19.84 -16.51
N VAL A 527 -15.66 20.56 -15.55
CA VAL A 527 -16.78 20.11 -14.69
C VAL A 527 -17.91 21.11 -14.69
N TYR A 528 -19.11 20.61 -14.88
CA TYR A 528 -20.35 21.38 -14.70
C TYR A 528 -21.04 20.89 -13.42
N VAL A 529 -21.55 21.86 -12.63
CA VAL A 529 -22.27 21.56 -11.39
C VAL A 529 -23.63 22.22 -11.43
N ILE A 530 -24.68 21.45 -11.14
CA ILE A 530 -26.06 21.89 -11.13
C ILE A 530 -26.64 21.60 -9.74
N ASP A 531 -27.20 22.61 -9.08
CA ASP A 531 -27.99 22.43 -7.88
C ASP A 531 -29.40 21.98 -8.27
N LEU A 532 -29.76 20.73 -7.96
CA LEU A 532 -31.06 20.15 -8.30
C LEU A 532 -32.20 20.60 -7.38
N GLU A 533 -31.92 21.16 -6.19
CA GLU A 533 -32.96 21.60 -5.26
C GLU A 533 -33.51 22.99 -5.64
N ASN A 534 -32.66 23.87 -6.15
CA ASN A 534 -33.01 25.24 -6.47
C ASN A 534 -33.48 25.46 -7.91
N SER A 535 -33.57 24.42 -8.72
CA SER A 535 -33.82 24.52 -10.16
C SER A 535 -35.31 24.32 -10.51
N ARG A 536 -35.99 25.35 -11.02
CA ARG A 536 -37.35 25.29 -11.57
C ARG A 536 -37.29 25.32 -13.12
N ASN A 537 -37.42 24.18 -13.78
CA ASN A 537 -37.59 23.98 -15.23
C ASN A 537 -36.46 24.44 -16.18
N THR A 538 -35.51 25.22 -15.73
CA THR A 538 -34.28 25.56 -16.47
C THR A 538 -33.12 25.52 -15.50
N TYR A 539 -32.17 24.64 -15.77
CA TYR A 539 -31.04 24.42 -14.88
C TYR A 539 -29.88 25.36 -15.29
N GLU A 540 -29.52 26.26 -14.40
CA GLU A 540 -28.29 27.02 -14.51
C GLU A 540 -27.16 26.18 -13.95
N CYS A 541 -26.07 26.01 -14.73
CA CYS A 541 -24.90 25.27 -14.28
C CYS A 541 -23.70 26.19 -14.07
N ILE A 542 -22.92 25.90 -13.03
CA ILE A 542 -21.62 26.51 -12.82
C ILE A 542 -20.60 25.66 -13.56
N TYR A 543 -19.75 26.30 -14.37
CA TYR A 543 -18.73 25.64 -15.16
C TYR A 543 -17.34 25.96 -14.65
N TYR A 544 -16.58 24.92 -14.35
CA TYR A 544 -15.19 24.99 -13.92
C TYR A 544 -14.29 24.46 -15.03
N GLN A 545 -13.52 25.35 -15.63
CA GLN A 545 -12.55 25.07 -16.69
C GLN A 545 -11.25 25.78 -16.38
N HIS A 546 -10.15 25.22 -16.87
CA HIS A 546 -8.86 25.91 -16.89
C HIS A 546 -8.94 27.21 -17.70
N LYS A 547 -8.49 28.31 -17.11
CA LYS A 547 -8.28 29.58 -17.81
C LYS A 547 -6.79 29.82 -17.91
N LEU A 548 -6.30 30.02 -19.13
CA LEU A 548 -4.87 30.27 -19.42
C LEU A 548 -4.28 31.45 -18.63
N ASP A 549 -5.12 32.39 -18.20
CA ASP A 549 -4.73 33.61 -17.48
C ASP A 549 -4.88 33.49 -15.95
N ASP A 550 -5.33 32.32 -15.44
CA ASP A 550 -5.55 32.08 -14.01
C ASP A 550 -4.82 30.79 -13.58
N PRO A 551 -3.62 30.92 -12.97
CA PRO A 551 -2.83 29.78 -12.49
C PRO A 551 -3.54 28.93 -11.42
N GLU A 552 -4.57 29.47 -10.76
CA GLU A 552 -5.37 28.77 -9.76
C GLU A 552 -6.54 27.99 -10.39
N SER A 553 -6.82 28.19 -11.68
CA SER A 553 -7.84 27.44 -12.41
C SER A 553 -7.28 26.09 -12.91
N LYS A 554 -7.36 25.06 -12.10
CA LYS A 554 -6.52 23.83 -12.23
C LYS A 554 -7.15 22.66 -12.99
N ILE A 555 -8.39 22.73 -13.49
CA ILE A 555 -8.99 21.61 -14.24
C ILE A 555 -8.66 21.78 -15.72
N ASN A 556 -7.55 21.23 -16.15
CA ASN A 556 -7.05 21.41 -17.54
C ASN A 556 -7.39 20.25 -18.47
N GLU A 557 -8.10 19.20 -18.01
CA GLU A 557 -8.25 17.97 -18.76
C GLU A 557 -9.64 17.35 -18.70
N LYS A 558 -9.81 16.31 -19.53
CA LYS A 558 -11.02 15.52 -19.61
C LYS A 558 -11.26 14.77 -18.29
N ILE A 559 -12.35 15.09 -17.61
CA ILE A 559 -12.80 14.36 -16.41
C ILE A 559 -13.46 13.07 -16.85
N THR A 560 -13.00 11.96 -16.27
CA THR A 560 -13.39 10.60 -16.64
C THR A 560 -14.24 9.91 -15.57
N CYS A 561 -14.12 10.32 -14.32
CA CYS A 561 -14.94 9.80 -13.22
C CYS A 561 -15.10 10.83 -12.10
N ILE A 562 -16.17 10.69 -11.34
CA ILE A 562 -16.50 11.55 -10.19
C ILE A 562 -16.92 10.64 -9.05
N PHE A 563 -16.44 10.92 -7.83
CA PHE A 563 -16.68 10.07 -6.68
C PHE A 563 -16.85 10.92 -5.40
N GLU A 564 -17.77 10.53 -4.53
CA GLU A 564 -17.95 11.09 -3.21
C GLU A 564 -17.56 10.10 -2.13
N THR A 565 -16.76 10.53 -1.17
CA THR A 565 -16.38 9.71 -0.01
C THR A 565 -17.54 9.66 1.01
N LYS A 566 -17.49 8.71 1.96
CA LYS A 566 -18.43 8.66 3.09
C LYS A 566 -18.41 9.92 3.98
N LYS A 567 -17.40 10.77 3.83
CA LYS A 567 -17.27 12.06 4.54
C LYS A 567 -17.83 13.24 3.75
N GLY A 568 -18.33 13.00 2.53
CA GLY A 568 -18.83 14.04 1.63
C GLY A 568 -17.75 14.74 0.81
N GLU A 569 -16.52 14.23 0.77
CA GLU A 569 -15.45 14.77 -0.06
C GLU A 569 -15.63 14.34 -1.52
N ILE A 570 -15.58 15.29 -2.45
CA ILE A 570 -15.71 15.02 -3.89
C ILE A 570 -14.34 14.93 -4.55
N TYR A 571 -14.10 13.82 -5.23
CA TYR A 571 -12.91 13.56 -6.03
C TYR A 571 -13.25 13.46 -7.52
N LEU A 572 -12.41 14.04 -8.37
CA LEU A 572 -12.52 13.99 -9.81
C LEU A 572 -11.28 13.30 -10.38
N GLY A 573 -11.47 12.24 -11.15
CA GLY A 573 -10.39 11.59 -11.90
C GLY A 573 -10.27 12.19 -13.29
N SER A 574 -9.06 12.49 -13.73
CA SER A 574 -8.77 13.09 -15.04
C SER A 574 -7.98 12.18 -15.96
N LEU A 575 -8.08 12.40 -17.26
CA LEU A 575 -7.25 11.73 -18.26
C LEU A 575 -5.92 12.49 -18.39
N GLY A 576 -4.91 12.08 -17.60
CA GLY A 576 -3.54 12.59 -17.73
C GLY A 576 -3.00 13.42 -16.55
N ASN A 577 -3.85 14.05 -15.74
CA ASN A 577 -3.43 14.94 -14.63
C ASN A 577 -3.83 14.44 -13.23
N GLY A 578 -3.96 13.12 -13.05
CA GLY A 578 -4.21 12.54 -11.74
C GLY A 578 -5.60 12.81 -11.17
N ILE A 579 -5.68 13.12 -9.89
CA ILE A 579 -6.92 13.26 -9.12
C ILE A 579 -7.04 14.69 -8.57
N TYR A 580 -8.24 15.24 -8.65
CA TYR A 580 -8.58 16.52 -8.02
C TYR A 580 -9.50 16.30 -6.83
N LEU A 581 -9.22 16.95 -5.71
CA LEU A 581 -10.11 17.05 -4.56
C LEU A 581 -10.81 18.40 -4.57
N LEU A 582 -12.13 18.39 -4.36
CA LEU A 582 -12.90 19.59 -4.15
C LEU A 582 -12.58 20.19 -2.77
N GLU A 583 -12.14 21.43 -2.71
CA GLU A 583 -12.00 22.21 -1.49
C GLU A 583 -13.17 23.24 -1.41
N ASP A 584 -14.01 23.09 -0.39
CA ASP A 584 -15.11 24.03 -0.10
C ASP A 584 -14.58 25.21 0.71
N ASN A 585 -14.45 26.37 0.08
CA ASN A 585 -13.96 27.60 0.71
C ASN A 585 -15.03 28.37 1.51
N GLY A 586 -16.21 27.77 1.74
CA GLY A 586 -17.27 28.38 2.56
C GLY A 586 -17.94 29.63 1.96
N ASN A 587 -17.56 30.05 0.76
CA ASN A 587 -18.20 31.11 0.00
C ASN A 587 -19.02 30.49 -1.14
N ASN A 588 -20.31 30.67 -1.11
CA ASN A 588 -21.32 30.07 -2.01
C ASN A 588 -21.10 30.26 -3.53
N GLU A 589 -19.96 30.77 -3.98
CA GLU A 589 -19.81 31.14 -5.38
C GLU A 589 -18.68 30.44 -6.15
N LYS A 590 -17.71 29.77 -5.52
CA LYS A 590 -16.64 29.06 -6.26
C LYS A 590 -16.00 27.93 -5.45
N TYR A 591 -16.08 26.72 -5.99
CA TYR A 591 -15.25 25.60 -5.55
C TYR A 591 -13.81 25.77 -6.07
N THR A 592 -12.84 25.42 -5.25
CA THR A 592 -11.45 25.26 -5.66
C THR A 592 -11.09 23.79 -5.69
N PHE A 593 -10.11 23.42 -6.51
CA PHE A 593 -9.72 22.04 -6.69
C PHE A 593 -8.24 21.88 -6.39
N LYS A 594 -7.90 21.00 -5.46
CA LYS A 594 -6.53 20.62 -5.17
C LYS A 594 -6.13 19.42 -6.02
N ASN A 595 -5.07 19.57 -6.81
CA ASN A 595 -4.55 18.50 -7.65
C ASN A 595 -3.57 17.61 -6.87
N TYR A 596 -3.71 16.30 -7.03
CA TYR A 596 -2.80 15.26 -6.57
C TYR A 596 -2.26 14.51 -7.82
N ALA A 597 -1.32 15.17 -8.52
CA ALA A 597 -0.63 14.60 -9.68
C ALA A 597 0.70 13.97 -9.25
#